data_685c0d86862bab9363de1a86247a0b09
#
_entry.id   685c0d86862bab9363de1a86247a0b09
#
_cell.length_a   1.000
_cell.length_b   1.000
_cell.length_c   1.000
_cell.angle_alpha   90.00
_cell.angle_beta   90.00
_cell.angle_gamma   90.00
#
_symmetry.space_group_name_H-M   'P 1'
#
loop_
_entity.id
_entity.type
_entity.pdbx_description
1 polymer ?
#
loop_
_entity_poly.entity_id
_entity_poly.type
_entity_poly.pdbx_seq_one_letter_code
_entity_poly.pdbx_strand_id
1 'polypeptide(L)'
;MYVSRATKNLDDKKSSYKNRVKKISRRHKTIKEIIINMAEMEINKNVDEIMTKANTLIEALPYIRRFNGATIIVKYGGSAMLDAQLKMNVIKDVALLKLVGMRPIIVHGGGKEISKWVKLSGKEPEFYNGLRVTDKETMNIAEMVLNKVNKELVGLMQKMGVNAVGLCGKDGNMIRVNKKMPDGKDIGFVGEVASVNTDLLNTLMDNDFIPVIAPIGLDDEFNAYNINADDAACGVAKAMDAEKLVFL
;
A
#
# COMPACT_ATOMS: atom_id res chain seq x y z
N MET A 1 34.98 -81.30 -31.43
CA MET A 1 34.20 -80.85 -30.22
C MET A 1 34.49 -79.41 -29.80
N TYR A 2 35.59 -78.75 -30.26
CA TYR A 2 35.92 -77.37 -29.88
C TYR A 2 35.21 -76.25 -30.66
N VAL A 3 34.78 -76.45 -31.91
CA VAL A 3 34.15 -75.39 -32.75
C VAL A 3 32.72 -75.11 -32.33
N SER A 4 32.01 -76.11 -31.82
CA SER A 4 30.58 -75.97 -31.40
C SER A 4 30.40 -75.12 -30.13
N ARG A 5 31.41 -75.03 -29.21
CA ARG A 5 31.38 -74.20 -28.00
C ARG A 5 31.69 -72.71 -28.28
N ALA A 6 32.51 -72.42 -29.26
CA ALA A 6 32.88 -71.05 -29.65
C ALA A 6 31.72 -70.35 -30.36
N THR A 7 30.99 -71.01 -31.24
CA THR A 7 29.80 -70.46 -31.92
C THR A 7 28.65 -70.16 -30.94
N LYS A 8 28.39 -71.06 -30.00
CA LYS A 8 27.32 -70.88 -28.98
C LYS A 8 27.64 -69.69 -28.08
N ASN A 9 28.91 -69.46 -27.72
CA ASN A 9 29.34 -68.33 -26.88
C ASN A 9 29.26 -66.99 -27.61
N LEU A 10 29.41 -66.97 -28.96
CA LEU A 10 29.21 -65.78 -29.79
C LEU A 10 27.73 -65.41 -29.95
N ASP A 11 26.86 -66.39 -30.11
CA ASP A 11 25.42 -66.17 -30.23
C ASP A 11 24.78 -65.71 -28.91
N ASP A 12 25.22 -66.25 -27.79
CA ASP A 12 24.82 -65.78 -26.45
C ASP A 12 25.28 -64.35 -26.18
N LYS A 13 26.50 -63.95 -26.57
CA LYS A 13 26.99 -62.59 -26.48
C LYS A 13 26.20 -61.62 -27.38
N LYS A 14 25.87 -62.00 -28.63
CA LYS A 14 25.04 -61.21 -29.56
C LYS A 14 23.63 -61.05 -29.04
N SER A 15 23.02 -62.07 -28.47
CA SER A 15 21.69 -62.01 -27.85
C SER A 15 21.69 -61.07 -26.64
N SER A 16 22.69 -61.18 -25.76
CA SER A 16 22.86 -60.29 -24.61
C SER A 16 23.06 -58.81 -25.02
N TYR A 17 23.82 -58.57 -26.06
CA TYR A 17 24.01 -57.24 -26.61
C TYR A 17 22.74 -56.65 -27.18
N LYS A 18 22.00 -57.41 -28.01
CA LYS A 18 20.67 -57.00 -28.57
C LYS A 18 19.67 -56.66 -27.45
N ASN A 19 19.65 -57.44 -26.37
CA ASN A 19 18.75 -57.20 -25.25
C ASN A 19 19.15 -55.94 -24.46
N ARG A 20 20.43 -55.68 -24.29
CA ARG A 20 20.94 -54.40 -23.68
C ARG A 20 20.56 -53.18 -24.53
N VAL A 21 20.75 -53.25 -25.85
CA VAL A 21 20.37 -52.17 -26.77
C VAL A 21 18.86 -51.90 -26.74
N LYS A 22 18.02 -52.93 -26.76
CA LYS A 22 16.56 -52.79 -26.61
C LYS A 22 16.17 -52.18 -25.27
N LYS A 23 16.83 -52.55 -24.17
CA LYS A 23 16.59 -52.01 -22.84
C LYS A 23 16.99 -50.52 -22.73
N ILE A 24 18.11 -50.13 -23.35
CA ILE A 24 18.56 -48.74 -23.44
C ILE A 24 17.58 -47.90 -24.28
N SER A 25 17.16 -48.40 -25.45
CA SER A 25 16.20 -47.73 -26.34
C SER A 25 14.85 -47.51 -25.64
N ARG A 26 14.35 -48.49 -24.90
CA ARG A 26 13.10 -48.33 -24.11
C ARG A 26 13.25 -47.30 -23.02
N ARG A 27 14.38 -47.29 -22.30
CA ARG A 27 14.66 -46.26 -21.28
C ARG A 27 14.73 -44.84 -21.86
N HIS A 28 15.35 -44.67 -23.03
CA HIS A 28 15.42 -43.35 -23.70
C HIS A 28 14.03 -42.88 -24.14
N LYS A 29 13.18 -43.81 -24.65
CA LYS A 29 11.79 -43.47 -25.01
C LYS A 29 10.98 -43.02 -23.79
N THR A 30 11.11 -43.74 -22.67
CA THR A 30 10.41 -43.39 -21.40
C THR A 30 10.87 -42.04 -20.83
N ILE A 31 12.19 -41.77 -20.85
CA ILE A 31 12.74 -40.49 -20.39
C ILE A 31 12.24 -39.33 -21.27
N LYS A 32 12.20 -39.48 -22.59
CA LYS A 32 11.69 -38.49 -23.51
C LYS A 32 10.21 -38.20 -23.28
N GLU A 33 9.40 -39.23 -23.05
CA GLU A 33 7.98 -39.09 -22.70
C GLU A 33 7.78 -38.35 -21.34
N ILE A 34 8.60 -38.62 -20.33
CA ILE A 34 8.57 -37.93 -19.04
C ILE A 34 8.91 -36.46 -19.22
N ILE A 35 9.95 -36.12 -19.99
CA ILE A 35 10.37 -34.74 -20.24
C ILE A 35 9.26 -33.98 -20.97
N ILE A 36 8.64 -34.58 -21.98
CA ILE A 36 7.53 -33.95 -22.70
C ILE A 36 6.34 -33.70 -21.77
N ASN A 37 5.94 -34.67 -20.97
CA ASN A 37 4.84 -34.51 -20.02
C ASN A 37 5.14 -33.43 -18.96
N MET A 38 6.37 -33.34 -18.44
CA MET A 38 6.78 -32.29 -17.52
C MET A 38 6.71 -30.89 -18.16
N ALA A 39 7.17 -30.76 -19.41
CA ALA A 39 7.09 -29.51 -20.15
C ALA A 39 5.64 -29.09 -20.43
N GLU A 40 4.76 -30.03 -20.79
CA GLU A 40 3.33 -29.78 -20.97
C GLU A 40 2.64 -29.36 -19.67
N MET A 41 2.98 -30.00 -18.54
CA MET A 41 2.46 -29.59 -17.22
C MET A 41 2.89 -28.18 -16.82
N GLU A 42 4.13 -27.79 -17.11
CA GLU A 42 4.65 -26.46 -16.81
C GLU A 42 4.01 -25.38 -17.69
N ILE A 43 3.81 -25.68 -18.98
CA ILE A 43 3.08 -24.80 -19.91
C ILE A 43 1.63 -24.61 -19.46
N ASN A 44 0.92 -25.69 -19.10
CA ASN A 44 -0.47 -25.63 -18.66
C ASN A 44 -0.60 -24.82 -17.36
N LYS A 45 0.31 -25.00 -16.40
CA LYS A 45 0.34 -24.21 -15.17
C LYS A 45 0.51 -22.70 -15.45
N ASN A 46 1.41 -22.34 -16.37
CA ASN A 46 1.60 -20.94 -16.78
C ASN A 46 0.34 -20.36 -17.45
N VAL A 47 -0.33 -21.13 -18.29
CA VAL A 47 -1.59 -20.72 -18.94
C VAL A 47 -2.68 -20.49 -17.89
N ASP A 48 -2.85 -21.40 -16.93
CA ASP A 48 -3.84 -21.28 -15.86
C ASP A 48 -3.59 -20.05 -14.99
N GLU A 49 -2.32 -19.74 -14.66
CA GLU A 49 -1.97 -18.53 -13.93
C GLU A 49 -2.30 -17.25 -14.70
N ILE A 50 -2.04 -17.23 -16.02
CA ILE A 50 -2.38 -16.09 -16.89
C ILE A 50 -3.90 -15.93 -16.99
N MET A 51 -4.64 -17.01 -17.18
CA MET A 51 -6.10 -16.99 -17.23
C MET A 51 -6.72 -16.51 -15.91
N THR A 52 -6.17 -16.96 -14.78
CA THR A 52 -6.62 -16.50 -13.45
C THR A 52 -6.42 -14.99 -13.29
N LYS A 53 -5.25 -14.44 -13.67
CA LYS A 53 -4.99 -13.00 -13.64
C LYS A 53 -5.93 -12.22 -14.56
N ALA A 54 -6.18 -12.72 -15.77
CA ALA A 54 -7.12 -12.10 -16.71
C ALA A 54 -8.55 -12.08 -16.16
N ASN A 55 -9.02 -13.20 -15.60
CA ASN A 55 -10.34 -13.31 -15.00
C ASN A 55 -10.50 -12.36 -13.81
N THR A 56 -9.49 -12.26 -12.94
CA THR A 56 -9.49 -11.29 -11.81
C THR A 56 -9.67 -9.85 -12.30
N LEU A 57 -9.00 -9.46 -13.39
CA LEU A 57 -9.16 -8.13 -13.98
C LEU A 57 -10.57 -7.93 -14.56
N ILE A 58 -11.13 -8.95 -15.21
CA ILE A 58 -12.50 -8.91 -15.76
C ILE A 58 -13.51 -8.78 -14.62
N GLU A 59 -13.35 -9.52 -13.53
CA GLU A 59 -14.20 -9.42 -12.34
C GLU A 59 -14.12 -8.05 -11.66
N ALA A 60 -13.00 -7.35 -11.75
CA ALA A 60 -12.83 -6.00 -11.21
C ALA A 60 -13.51 -4.91 -12.05
N LEU A 61 -13.76 -5.13 -13.36
CA LEU A 61 -14.32 -4.11 -14.27
C LEU A 61 -15.61 -3.45 -13.80
N PRO A 62 -16.63 -4.16 -13.26
CA PRO A 62 -17.84 -3.51 -12.75
C PRO A 62 -17.56 -2.52 -11.62
N TYR A 63 -16.61 -2.84 -10.74
CA TYR A 63 -16.21 -1.96 -9.63
C TYR A 63 -15.42 -0.76 -10.13
N ILE A 64 -14.47 -0.96 -11.05
CA ILE A 64 -13.72 0.12 -11.69
C ILE A 64 -14.68 1.11 -12.35
N ARG A 65 -15.67 0.62 -13.11
CA ARG A 65 -16.70 1.47 -13.75
C ARG A 65 -17.56 2.20 -12.73
N ARG A 66 -17.98 1.52 -11.65
CA ARG A 66 -18.84 2.11 -10.60
C ARG A 66 -18.13 3.25 -9.87
N PHE A 67 -16.86 3.09 -9.54
CA PHE A 67 -16.09 4.04 -8.73
C PHE A 67 -15.23 5.00 -9.57
N ASN A 68 -15.35 4.95 -10.91
CA ASN A 68 -14.63 5.90 -11.77
C ASN A 68 -15.10 7.34 -11.45
N GLY A 69 -14.14 8.24 -11.21
CA GLY A 69 -14.39 9.63 -10.79
C GLY A 69 -14.77 9.80 -9.31
N ALA A 70 -15.04 8.71 -8.57
CA ALA A 70 -15.41 8.78 -7.16
C ALA A 70 -14.24 9.23 -6.27
N THR A 71 -14.52 10.10 -5.30
CA THR A 71 -13.55 10.51 -4.28
C THR A 71 -13.46 9.44 -3.19
N ILE A 72 -12.24 8.96 -2.94
CA ILE A 72 -11.93 7.94 -1.94
C ILE A 72 -10.93 8.52 -0.93
N ILE A 73 -11.31 8.58 0.34
CA ILE A 73 -10.39 9.00 1.40
C ILE A 73 -9.72 7.75 1.98
N VAL A 74 -8.39 7.76 2.01
CA VAL A 74 -7.59 6.71 2.62
C VAL A 74 -6.89 7.28 3.85
N LYS A 75 -7.37 6.91 5.03
CA LYS A 75 -6.66 7.20 6.26
C LYS A 75 -5.55 6.17 6.45
N TYR A 76 -4.32 6.63 6.47
CA TYR A 76 -3.13 5.81 6.58
C TYR A 76 -2.38 6.09 7.88
N GLY A 77 -2.23 5.08 8.76
CA GLY A 77 -1.65 5.31 10.09
C GLY A 77 -1.27 4.04 10.84
N GLY A 78 -1.03 4.18 12.11
CA GLY A 78 -0.79 3.05 13.02
C GLY A 78 0.48 2.25 12.74
N SER A 79 0.36 0.94 12.85
CA SER A 79 1.45 -0.02 12.62
C SER A 79 1.86 -0.13 11.15
N ALA A 80 0.93 0.09 10.23
CA ALA A 80 1.19 0.03 8.79
C ALA A 80 2.24 1.05 8.32
N MET A 81 2.44 2.14 9.06
CA MET A 81 3.46 3.15 8.76
C MET A 81 4.89 2.72 9.14
N LEU A 82 5.05 1.74 10.04
CA LEU A 82 6.35 1.30 10.54
C LEU A 82 7.00 0.22 9.67
N ASP A 83 6.19 -0.59 9.03
CA ASP A 83 6.65 -1.65 8.15
C ASP A 83 6.85 -1.12 6.72
N ALA A 84 8.08 -1.23 6.21
CA ALA A 84 8.44 -0.73 4.89
C ALA A 84 7.67 -1.44 3.75
N GLN A 85 7.39 -2.75 3.91
CA GLN A 85 6.67 -3.53 2.91
C GLN A 85 5.19 -3.15 2.89
N LEU A 86 4.55 -3.05 4.08
CA LEU A 86 3.17 -2.60 4.20
C LEU A 86 3.01 -1.17 3.65
N LYS A 87 3.95 -0.27 3.97
CA LYS A 87 3.98 1.08 3.41
C LYS A 87 3.97 1.06 1.88
N MET A 88 4.86 0.28 1.27
CA MET A 88 4.92 0.17 -0.20
C MET A 88 3.65 -0.45 -0.80
N ASN A 89 3.01 -1.41 -0.12
CA ASN A 89 1.76 -2.00 -0.59
C ASN A 89 0.64 -0.95 -0.59
N VAL A 90 0.46 -0.19 0.49
CA VAL A 90 -0.53 0.91 0.54
C VAL A 90 -0.30 1.94 -0.57
N ILE A 91 0.97 2.33 -0.81
CA ILE A 91 1.30 3.26 -1.89
C ILE A 91 0.91 2.68 -3.27
N LYS A 92 1.18 1.38 -3.52
CA LYS A 92 0.77 0.70 -4.75
C LYS A 92 -0.75 0.65 -4.90
N ASP A 93 -1.48 0.35 -3.82
CA ASP A 93 -2.94 0.28 -3.84
C ASP A 93 -3.54 1.65 -4.16
N VAL A 94 -3.05 2.73 -3.53
CA VAL A 94 -3.52 4.10 -3.83
C VAL A 94 -3.14 4.52 -5.24
N ALA A 95 -1.95 4.18 -5.72
CA ALA A 95 -1.57 4.42 -7.11
C ALA A 95 -2.49 3.68 -8.09
N LEU A 96 -2.86 2.43 -7.79
CA LEU A 96 -3.82 1.66 -8.58
C LEU A 96 -5.20 2.35 -8.60
N LEU A 97 -5.73 2.79 -7.44
CA LEU A 97 -7.00 3.52 -7.38
C LEU A 97 -6.98 4.73 -8.33
N LYS A 98 -5.89 5.50 -8.31
CA LYS A 98 -5.71 6.66 -9.20
C LYS A 98 -5.69 6.25 -10.67
N LEU A 99 -4.91 5.22 -11.04
CA LEU A 99 -4.75 4.74 -12.42
C LEU A 99 -6.04 4.17 -13.01
N VAL A 100 -6.93 3.61 -12.18
CA VAL A 100 -8.23 3.11 -12.64
C VAL A 100 -9.33 4.19 -12.63
N GLY A 101 -8.97 5.47 -12.45
CA GLY A 101 -9.85 6.61 -12.60
C GLY A 101 -10.58 7.07 -11.33
N MET A 102 -10.24 6.54 -10.16
CA MET A 102 -10.72 7.08 -8.88
C MET A 102 -9.94 8.33 -8.48
N ARG A 103 -10.47 9.10 -7.52
CA ARG A 103 -9.88 10.34 -6.99
C ARG A 103 -9.45 10.14 -5.53
N PRO A 104 -8.32 9.46 -5.26
CA PRO A 104 -7.87 9.19 -3.89
C PRO A 104 -7.29 10.46 -3.23
N ILE A 105 -7.58 10.61 -1.93
CA ILE A 105 -6.93 11.56 -1.01
C ILE A 105 -6.38 10.73 0.15
N ILE A 106 -5.13 10.96 0.53
CA ILE A 106 -4.53 10.33 1.72
C ILE A 106 -4.61 11.31 2.88
N VAL A 107 -5.09 10.83 4.04
CA VAL A 107 -4.90 11.51 5.33
C VAL A 107 -4.02 10.61 6.19
N HIS A 108 -2.82 11.06 6.54
CA HIS A 108 -1.87 10.20 7.24
C HIS A 108 -1.75 10.53 8.73
N GLY A 109 -1.38 9.53 9.52
CA GLY A 109 -0.99 9.69 10.92
C GLY A 109 0.52 9.97 11.07
N GLY A 110 1.00 9.86 12.31
CA GLY A 110 2.43 10.04 12.66
C GLY A 110 2.69 9.92 14.16
N GLY A 111 1.72 9.44 14.93
CA GLY A 111 1.76 9.47 16.39
C GLY A 111 3.00 8.81 17.01
N LYS A 112 3.47 7.68 16.44
CA LYS A 112 4.68 6.98 16.93
C LYS A 112 5.96 7.79 16.64
N GLU A 113 6.07 8.40 15.47
CA GLU A 113 7.20 9.27 15.13
C GLU A 113 7.17 10.54 15.99
N ILE A 114 6.00 11.16 16.21
CA ILE A 114 5.87 12.31 17.14
C ILE A 114 6.35 11.89 18.54
N SER A 115 5.89 10.75 19.08
CA SER A 115 6.32 10.28 20.41
C SER A 115 7.83 10.07 20.50
N LYS A 116 8.44 9.54 19.45
CA LYS A 116 9.89 9.37 19.36
C LYS A 116 10.63 10.72 19.45
N TRP A 117 10.18 11.73 18.71
CA TRP A 117 10.82 13.04 18.69
C TRP A 117 10.57 13.85 19.96
N VAL A 118 9.38 13.70 20.59
CA VAL A 118 9.10 14.25 21.92
C VAL A 118 10.05 13.68 22.98
N LYS A 119 10.31 12.37 22.95
CA LYS A 119 11.31 11.74 23.84
C LYS A 119 12.73 12.26 23.59
N LEU A 120 13.10 12.44 22.33
CA LEU A 120 14.41 12.98 21.96
C LEU A 120 14.60 14.45 22.41
N SER A 121 13.51 15.23 22.58
CA SER A 121 13.55 16.58 23.16
C SER A 121 13.66 16.59 24.70
N GLY A 122 13.68 15.40 25.32
CA GLY A 122 13.76 15.28 26.79
C GLY A 122 12.41 15.29 27.50
N LYS A 123 11.30 15.19 26.78
CA LYS A 123 9.94 15.10 27.32
C LYS A 123 9.37 13.70 27.20
N GLU A 124 8.46 13.33 28.11
CA GLU A 124 7.65 12.12 27.95
C GLU A 124 6.32 12.46 27.24
N PRO A 125 5.92 11.67 26.21
CA PRO A 125 4.62 11.84 25.57
C PRO A 125 3.48 11.53 26.51
N GLU A 126 2.58 12.45 26.69
CA GLU A 126 1.39 12.29 27.52
C GLU A 126 0.14 12.12 26.66
N PHE A 127 -0.84 11.33 27.17
CA PHE A 127 -2.11 11.08 26.51
C PHE A 127 -3.26 11.21 27.51
N TYR A 128 -4.38 11.75 27.03
CA TYR A 128 -5.64 11.77 27.75
C TYR A 128 -6.76 11.31 26.83
N ASN A 129 -7.50 10.28 27.24
CA ASN A 129 -8.55 9.64 26.42
C ASN A 129 -8.09 9.29 24.98
N GLY A 130 -6.85 8.80 24.83
CA GLY A 130 -6.27 8.44 23.53
C GLY A 130 -5.78 9.64 22.71
N LEU A 131 -6.04 10.89 23.13
CA LEU A 131 -5.54 12.10 22.49
C LEU A 131 -4.21 12.51 23.12
N ARG A 132 -3.28 12.98 22.29
CA ARG A 132 -1.97 13.48 22.77
C ARG A 132 -2.14 14.82 23.46
N VAL A 133 -1.73 14.92 24.73
CA VAL A 133 -1.56 16.21 25.38
C VAL A 133 -0.48 16.98 24.62
N THR A 134 -0.81 18.15 24.10
CA THR A 134 0.00 18.86 23.10
C THR A 134 0.25 20.30 23.57
N ASP A 135 1.31 20.51 24.36
CA ASP A 135 1.77 21.84 24.67
C ASP A 135 2.41 22.51 23.44
N LYS A 136 2.83 23.77 23.56
CA LYS A 136 3.39 24.54 22.44
C LYS A 136 4.61 23.88 21.81
N GLU A 137 5.50 23.33 22.63
CA GLU A 137 6.71 22.65 22.13
C GLU A 137 6.37 21.35 21.46
N THR A 138 5.48 20.55 22.06
CA THR A 138 4.96 19.31 21.45
C THR A 138 4.24 19.60 20.14
N MET A 139 3.52 20.73 20.02
CA MET A 139 2.88 21.13 18.77
C MET A 139 3.92 21.43 17.67
N ASN A 140 4.98 22.15 18.00
CA ASN A 140 6.07 22.42 17.06
C ASN A 140 6.73 21.11 16.58
N ILE A 141 6.98 20.17 17.49
CA ILE A 141 7.51 18.84 17.16
C ILE A 141 6.51 18.08 16.26
N ALA A 142 5.23 18.09 16.61
CA ALA A 142 4.20 17.41 15.81
C ALA A 142 4.13 17.97 14.38
N GLU A 143 4.17 19.29 14.23
CA GLU A 143 4.16 19.93 12.92
C GLU A 143 5.39 19.55 12.09
N MET A 144 6.60 19.60 12.65
CA MET A 144 7.82 19.18 11.94
C MET A 144 7.77 17.72 11.51
N VAL A 145 7.37 16.83 12.43
CA VAL A 145 7.35 15.38 12.19
C VAL A 145 6.29 15.00 11.18
N LEU A 146 5.07 15.55 11.30
CA LEU A 146 3.99 15.25 10.37
C LEU A 146 4.34 15.73 8.95
N ASN A 147 4.92 16.93 8.81
CA ASN A 147 5.37 17.40 7.50
C ASN A 147 6.51 16.55 6.91
N LYS A 148 7.43 16.06 7.73
CA LYS A 148 8.47 15.12 7.28
C LYS A 148 7.84 13.82 6.75
N VAL A 149 6.94 13.19 7.51
CA VAL A 149 6.23 11.97 7.10
C VAL A 149 5.42 12.23 5.82
N ASN A 150 4.74 13.36 5.73
CA ASN A 150 4.00 13.79 4.55
C ASN A 150 4.88 13.79 3.29
N LYS A 151 6.05 14.43 3.33
CA LYS A 151 6.95 14.49 2.17
C LYS A 151 7.59 13.15 1.83
N GLU A 152 7.80 12.27 2.80
CA GLU A 152 8.23 10.88 2.54
C GLU A 152 7.18 10.11 1.72
N LEU A 153 5.89 10.24 2.08
CA LEU A 153 4.79 9.60 1.35
C LEU A 153 4.68 10.14 -0.08
N VAL A 154 4.75 11.46 -0.26
CA VAL A 154 4.78 12.09 -1.58
C VAL A 154 5.92 11.55 -2.44
N GLY A 155 7.13 11.44 -1.88
CA GLY A 155 8.28 10.90 -2.59
C GLY A 155 8.08 9.42 -3.03
N LEU A 156 7.41 8.62 -2.21
CA LEU A 156 7.09 7.23 -2.56
C LEU A 156 6.05 7.15 -3.68
N MET A 157 5.01 8.01 -3.67
CA MET A 157 4.02 8.11 -4.74
C MET A 157 4.68 8.46 -6.08
N GLN A 158 5.56 9.46 -6.09
CA GLN A 158 6.28 9.87 -7.30
C GLN A 158 7.16 8.75 -7.87
N LYS A 159 7.80 7.92 -7.01
CA LYS A 159 8.54 6.73 -7.46
C LYS A 159 7.65 5.70 -8.15
N MET A 160 6.36 5.70 -7.87
CA MET A 160 5.36 4.86 -8.54
C MET A 160 4.78 5.50 -9.81
N GLY A 161 5.31 6.66 -10.24
CA GLY A 161 4.83 7.38 -11.42
C GLY A 161 3.51 8.12 -11.22
N VAL A 162 3.11 8.37 -9.96
CA VAL A 162 1.87 9.05 -9.62
C VAL A 162 2.18 10.43 -9.03
N ASN A 163 1.58 11.47 -9.57
CA ASN A 163 1.75 12.83 -9.06
C ASN A 163 1.03 13.00 -7.72
N ALA A 164 1.75 13.46 -6.71
CA ALA A 164 1.19 13.72 -5.39
C ALA A 164 1.69 15.05 -4.83
N VAL A 165 0.83 15.72 -4.04
CA VAL A 165 1.17 16.97 -3.34
C VAL A 165 0.88 16.79 -1.85
N GLY A 166 1.89 17.09 -1.04
CA GLY A 166 1.76 17.04 0.41
C GLY A 166 1.31 18.37 0.97
N LEU A 167 0.25 18.32 1.78
CA LEU A 167 -0.44 19.45 2.40
C LEU A 167 -0.66 19.22 3.88
N CYS A 168 -0.97 20.30 4.59
CA CYS A 168 -1.63 20.27 5.89
C CYS A 168 -2.79 21.27 5.91
N GLY A 169 -3.59 21.30 6.95
CA GLY A 169 -4.75 22.19 7.01
C GLY A 169 -4.43 23.68 6.99
N LYS A 170 -3.14 24.07 7.17
CA LYS A 170 -2.64 25.46 7.04
C LYS A 170 -2.62 25.92 5.59
N ASP A 171 -2.35 24.99 4.65
CA ASP A 171 -2.24 25.29 3.22
C ASP A 171 -3.62 25.67 2.67
N GLY A 172 -3.73 26.86 2.09
CA GLY A 172 -5.01 27.38 1.61
C GLY A 172 -6.08 27.54 2.69
N ASN A 173 -5.70 27.59 3.97
CA ASN A 173 -6.64 27.63 5.11
C ASN A 173 -7.65 26.48 5.04
N MET A 174 -7.15 25.29 4.67
CA MET A 174 -7.96 24.13 4.27
C MET A 174 -8.73 23.51 5.44
N ILE A 175 -8.11 23.38 6.63
CA ILE A 175 -8.77 22.78 7.80
C ILE A 175 -8.82 23.81 8.94
N ARG A 176 -10.03 24.22 9.28
CA ARG A 176 -10.30 25.04 10.47
C ARG A 176 -10.69 24.16 11.65
N VAL A 177 -10.23 24.52 12.83
CA VAL A 177 -10.47 23.76 14.05
C VAL A 177 -10.98 24.63 15.19
N ASN A 178 -11.76 24.00 16.06
CA ASN A 178 -11.99 24.46 17.42
C ASN A 178 -11.03 23.73 18.36
N LYS A 179 -10.64 24.36 19.47
CA LYS A 179 -9.87 23.72 20.52
C LYS A 179 -10.65 22.56 21.12
N LYS A 180 -10.08 21.36 21.12
CA LYS A 180 -10.73 20.16 21.69
C LYS A 180 -10.44 20.08 23.18
N MET A 181 -11.50 19.98 23.98
CA MET A 181 -11.44 19.88 25.44
C MET A 181 -12.20 18.63 25.91
N PRO A 182 -11.61 17.42 25.84
CA PRO A 182 -12.29 16.20 26.25
C PRO A 182 -12.62 16.25 27.73
N ASP A 183 -13.89 15.95 28.07
CA ASP A 183 -14.45 16.04 29.43
C ASP A 183 -14.19 17.42 30.11
N GLY A 184 -14.09 18.48 29.33
CA GLY A 184 -13.78 19.84 29.82
C GLY A 184 -12.33 20.07 30.19
N LYS A 185 -11.43 19.07 29.98
CA LYS A 185 -10.02 19.18 30.29
C LYS A 185 -9.23 19.84 29.15
N ASP A 186 -8.48 20.87 29.46
CA ASP A 186 -7.53 21.47 28.52
C ASP A 186 -6.32 20.52 28.31
N ILE A 187 -6.13 20.06 27.08
CA ILE A 187 -5.01 19.21 26.67
C ILE A 187 -4.07 19.94 25.68
N GLY A 188 -4.13 21.27 25.65
CA GLY A 188 -3.25 22.12 24.84
C GLY A 188 -3.74 22.31 23.40
N PHE A 189 -2.81 22.26 22.46
CA PHE A 189 -3.06 22.52 21.02
C PHE A 189 -3.59 21.24 20.32
N VAL A 190 -4.73 20.76 20.78
CA VAL A 190 -5.46 19.66 20.15
C VAL A 190 -6.75 20.20 19.53
N GLY A 191 -6.93 19.97 18.24
CA GLY A 191 -8.03 20.50 17.45
C GLY A 191 -9.10 19.49 17.15
N GLU A 192 -10.35 19.95 17.10
CA GLU A 192 -11.50 19.28 16.50
C GLU A 192 -11.85 19.99 15.19
N VAL A 193 -12.06 19.23 14.12
CA VAL A 193 -12.35 19.80 12.79
C VAL A 193 -13.68 20.56 12.84
N ALA A 194 -13.61 21.86 12.62
CA ALA A 194 -14.79 22.74 12.52
C ALA A 194 -15.30 22.84 11.08
N SER A 195 -14.40 23.03 10.12
CA SER A 195 -14.72 23.06 8.69
C SER A 195 -13.52 22.68 7.83
N VAL A 196 -13.80 22.26 6.62
CA VAL A 196 -12.77 21.98 5.59
C VAL A 196 -13.14 22.75 4.32
N ASN A 197 -12.23 23.60 3.85
CA ASN A 197 -12.33 24.21 2.52
C ASN A 197 -11.79 23.25 1.48
N THR A 198 -12.63 22.86 0.52
CA THR A 198 -12.33 21.85 -0.48
C THR A 198 -11.72 22.39 -1.76
N ASP A 199 -11.64 23.71 -1.95
CA ASP A 199 -11.23 24.35 -3.21
C ASP A 199 -9.83 23.92 -3.66
N LEU A 200 -8.87 23.91 -2.70
CA LEU A 200 -7.51 23.47 -2.98
C LEU A 200 -7.45 21.98 -3.34
N LEU A 201 -8.21 21.14 -2.63
CA LEU A 201 -8.26 19.70 -2.88
C LEU A 201 -8.85 19.41 -4.27
N ASN A 202 -9.96 20.06 -4.62
CA ASN A 202 -10.57 19.92 -5.93
C ASN A 202 -9.61 20.39 -7.04
N THR A 203 -8.99 21.56 -6.88
CA THR A 203 -8.00 22.08 -7.84
C THR A 203 -6.86 21.09 -8.09
N LEU A 204 -6.31 20.48 -7.04
CA LEU A 204 -5.23 19.51 -7.17
C LEU A 204 -5.70 18.24 -7.88
N MET A 205 -6.84 17.70 -7.48
CA MET A 205 -7.39 16.47 -8.09
C MET A 205 -7.79 16.66 -9.55
N ASP A 206 -8.29 17.85 -9.91
CA ASP A 206 -8.67 18.21 -11.31
C ASP A 206 -7.41 18.38 -12.20
N ASN A 207 -6.25 18.69 -11.59
CA ASN A 207 -4.95 18.72 -12.24
C ASN A 207 -4.13 17.42 -12.06
N ASP A 208 -4.80 16.32 -11.82
CA ASP A 208 -4.24 14.96 -11.76
C ASP A 208 -3.29 14.68 -10.58
N PHE A 209 -3.33 15.48 -9.51
CA PHE A 209 -2.56 15.22 -8.29
C PHE A 209 -3.36 14.39 -7.28
N ILE A 210 -2.64 13.61 -6.47
CA ILE A 210 -3.16 13.00 -5.24
C ILE A 210 -2.79 13.90 -4.07
N PRO A 211 -3.77 14.51 -3.35
CA PRO A 211 -3.51 15.21 -2.10
C PRO A 211 -3.11 14.23 -1.00
N VAL A 212 -2.02 14.56 -0.27
CA VAL A 212 -1.56 13.83 0.92
C VAL A 212 -1.60 14.79 2.09
N ILE A 213 -2.49 14.56 3.05
CA ILE A 213 -2.84 15.53 4.10
C ILE A 213 -2.24 15.12 5.44
N ALA A 214 -1.45 16.01 6.03
CA ALA A 214 -1.05 15.93 7.42
C ALA A 214 -2.15 16.53 8.33
N PRO A 215 -2.51 15.87 9.47
CA PRO A 215 -3.63 16.27 10.30
C PRO A 215 -3.29 17.45 11.23
N ILE A 216 -3.08 18.60 10.64
CA ILE A 216 -2.83 19.90 11.30
C ILE A 216 -3.87 20.87 10.80
N GLY A 217 -4.50 21.63 11.69
CA GLY A 217 -5.46 22.67 11.34
C GLY A 217 -5.13 24.01 12.00
N LEU A 218 -5.89 25.04 11.67
CA LEU A 218 -5.79 26.38 12.21
C LEU A 218 -7.07 26.77 12.96
N ASP A 219 -6.93 27.44 14.10
CA ASP A 219 -8.03 28.19 14.72
C ASP A 219 -8.28 29.54 14.05
N ASP A 220 -9.20 30.35 14.59
CA ASP A 220 -9.52 31.66 14.05
C ASP A 220 -8.41 32.70 14.22
N GLU A 221 -7.47 32.44 15.14
CA GLU A 221 -6.29 33.28 15.39
C GLU A 221 -5.06 32.76 14.60
N PHE A 222 -5.24 31.78 13.71
CA PHE A 222 -4.19 31.13 12.91
C PHE A 222 -3.15 30.37 13.74
N ASN A 223 -3.48 29.95 14.97
CA ASN A 223 -2.66 29.03 15.73
C ASN A 223 -2.81 27.60 15.14
N ALA A 224 -1.69 26.90 15.09
CA ALA A 224 -1.69 25.50 14.63
C ALA A 224 -2.15 24.55 15.74
N TYR A 225 -2.96 23.57 15.36
CA TYR A 225 -3.46 22.51 16.22
C TYR A 225 -3.18 21.13 15.62
N ASN A 226 -2.78 20.21 16.49
CA ASN A 226 -2.68 18.78 16.15
C ASN A 226 -4.08 18.16 16.16
N ILE A 227 -4.46 17.51 15.07
CA ILE A 227 -5.75 16.84 14.92
C ILE A 227 -5.54 15.34 15.02
N ASN A 228 -6.46 14.60 15.62
CA ASN A 228 -6.48 13.15 15.48
C ASN A 228 -6.66 12.80 13.99
N ALA A 229 -5.82 11.90 13.46
CA ALA A 229 -5.82 11.59 12.02
C ALA A 229 -7.14 10.97 11.55
N ASP A 230 -7.84 10.23 12.42
CA ASP A 230 -9.15 9.65 12.10
C ASP A 230 -10.21 10.75 12.03
N ASP A 231 -10.20 11.70 12.99
CA ASP A 231 -11.09 12.87 12.99
C ASP A 231 -10.84 13.76 11.76
N ALA A 232 -9.57 13.98 11.39
CA ALA A 232 -9.23 14.72 10.18
C ALA A 232 -9.72 14.03 8.91
N ALA A 233 -9.55 12.70 8.82
CA ALA A 233 -10.02 11.92 7.67
C ALA A 233 -11.55 11.95 7.56
N CYS A 234 -12.27 11.84 8.68
CA CYS A 234 -13.71 11.99 8.71
C CYS A 234 -14.17 13.39 8.27
N GLY A 235 -13.49 14.45 8.75
CA GLY A 235 -13.79 15.82 8.36
C GLY A 235 -13.60 16.07 6.87
N VAL A 236 -12.47 15.62 6.31
CA VAL A 236 -12.18 15.72 4.88
C VAL A 236 -13.17 14.88 4.07
N ALA A 237 -13.47 13.65 4.49
CA ALA A 237 -14.42 12.77 3.79
C ALA A 237 -15.82 13.39 3.71
N LYS A 238 -16.30 13.98 4.82
CA LYS A 238 -17.59 14.66 4.86
C LYS A 238 -17.63 15.88 3.94
N ALA A 239 -16.59 16.71 3.97
CA ALA A 239 -16.54 17.94 3.17
C ALA A 239 -16.39 17.66 1.67
N MET A 240 -15.68 16.58 1.30
CA MET A 240 -15.46 16.15 -0.09
C MET A 240 -16.60 15.29 -0.65
N ASP A 241 -17.67 15.03 0.12
CA ASP A 241 -18.74 14.09 -0.23
C ASP A 241 -18.16 12.75 -0.75
N ALA A 242 -17.20 12.22 0.01
CA ALA A 242 -16.44 11.05 -0.41
C ALA A 242 -17.31 9.79 -0.48
N GLU A 243 -17.25 9.07 -1.60
CA GLU A 243 -17.96 7.78 -1.78
C GLU A 243 -17.50 6.73 -0.75
N LYS A 244 -16.24 6.76 -0.36
CA LYS A 244 -15.65 5.83 0.63
C LYS A 244 -14.63 6.53 1.52
N LEU A 245 -14.61 6.12 2.78
CA LEU A 245 -13.54 6.39 3.75
C LEU A 245 -12.97 5.04 4.21
N VAL A 246 -11.68 4.83 3.96
CA VAL A 246 -10.95 3.58 4.28
C VAL A 246 -9.94 3.87 5.38
N PHE A 247 -9.97 3.09 6.45
CA PHE A 247 -9.00 3.12 7.54
C PHE A 247 -8.02 1.95 7.42
N LEU A 248 -6.71 2.25 7.46
CA LEU A 248 -5.61 1.30 7.37
C LEU A 248 -4.70 1.34 8.60
#